data_8f0ee4f9d72b25d71a53c7b56c26a439
#
_entry.id   8f0ee4f9d72b25d71a53c7b56c26a439
#
_cell.length_a   1.000
_cell.length_b   1.000
_cell.length_c   1.000
_cell.angle_alpha   90.00
_cell.angle_beta   90.00
_cell.angle_gamma   90.00
#
_symmetry.space_group_name_H-M   'P 1'
#
loop_
_entity.id
_entity.type
_entity.pdbx_description
1 polymer ?
#
loop_
_entity_poly.entity_id
_entity_poly.type
_entity_poly.pdbx_seq_one_letter_code
_entity_poly.pdbx_strand_id
1 'polypeptide(L)'
;MTDLEKHVNQPGRAKLVNQVRAKINELKIDYIFFQFISVTGRVVGKGIPADHGERTCEKGFQLVYGATANLFLDRHNNYIGYGPEAKELVGIPDPETFCQLPWDKKVAIVFVTCFRNREERENPGGHLTSDCRGNLRIIAKEFKKKHGYQLRVGTEPEMMWLTRNDDGTPTGKGFSKPYCYHIDQFESLRPVFMKVMEYARAMGFDMIQGCLLYTSPSPRDDR
;
A
#
# COMPACT_ATOMS: atom_id res chain seq x y z
N MET A 1 -28.42 -0.44 2.81
CA MET A 1 -27.19 -0.82 2.06
C MET A 1 -25.99 -0.37 2.85
N THR A 2 -25.15 -1.31 3.30
CA THR A 2 -23.93 -1.04 4.07
C THR A 2 -22.85 -0.37 3.21
N ASP A 3 -21.79 0.14 3.80
CA ASP A 3 -20.71 0.76 3.02
C ASP A 3 -19.97 -0.27 2.15
N LEU A 4 -19.81 -1.50 2.66
CA LEU A 4 -19.30 -2.63 1.89
C LEU A 4 -20.17 -2.92 0.67
N GLU A 5 -21.49 -3.01 0.84
CA GLU A 5 -22.43 -3.26 -0.28
C GLU A 5 -22.40 -2.13 -1.31
N LYS A 6 -22.37 -0.88 -0.86
CA LYS A 6 -22.20 0.28 -1.77
C LYS A 6 -20.89 0.17 -2.56
N HIS A 7 -19.80 -0.26 -1.90
CA HIS A 7 -18.49 -0.40 -2.55
C HIS A 7 -18.48 -1.54 -3.58
N VAL A 8 -19.02 -2.70 -3.24
CA VAL A 8 -19.09 -3.87 -4.15
C VAL A 8 -20.03 -3.61 -5.33
N ASN A 9 -21.13 -2.90 -5.12
CA ASN A 9 -22.14 -2.61 -6.14
C ASN A 9 -21.89 -1.28 -6.89
N GLN A 10 -20.69 -0.71 -6.81
CA GLN A 10 -20.38 0.51 -7.57
C GLN A 10 -20.56 0.28 -9.08
N PRO A 11 -21.16 1.26 -9.79
CA PRO A 11 -21.29 1.19 -11.24
C PRO A 11 -19.92 0.99 -11.91
N GLY A 12 -19.85 0.03 -12.84
CA GLY A 12 -18.63 -0.27 -13.58
C GLY A 12 -17.68 -1.25 -12.91
N ARG A 13 -17.85 -1.58 -11.62
CA ARG A 13 -16.96 -2.51 -10.91
C ARG A 13 -16.87 -3.88 -11.57
N ALA A 14 -17.99 -4.47 -11.99
CA ALA A 14 -18.00 -5.77 -12.67
C ALA A 14 -17.15 -5.76 -13.96
N LYS A 15 -17.19 -4.65 -14.71
CA LYS A 15 -16.33 -4.48 -15.89
C LYS A 15 -14.85 -4.47 -15.51
N LEU A 16 -14.49 -3.80 -14.42
CA LEU A 16 -13.10 -3.75 -13.92
C LEU A 16 -12.63 -5.15 -13.46
N VAL A 17 -13.46 -5.93 -12.78
CA VAL A 17 -13.15 -7.31 -12.39
C VAL A 17 -12.87 -8.17 -13.62
N ASN A 18 -13.71 -8.07 -14.66
CA ASN A 18 -13.48 -8.77 -15.93
C ASN A 18 -12.17 -8.32 -16.61
N GLN A 19 -11.80 -7.05 -16.52
CA GLN A 19 -10.53 -6.56 -17.02
C GLN A 19 -9.34 -7.13 -16.25
N VAL A 20 -9.44 -7.28 -14.93
CA VAL A 20 -8.40 -7.95 -14.12
C VAL A 20 -8.23 -9.40 -14.58
N ARG A 21 -9.33 -10.16 -14.79
CA ARG A 21 -9.25 -11.51 -15.33
C ARG A 21 -8.55 -11.58 -16.68
N ALA A 22 -8.90 -10.68 -17.59
CA ALA A 22 -8.26 -10.61 -18.90
C ALA A 22 -6.76 -10.33 -18.78
N LYS A 23 -6.36 -9.38 -17.93
CA LYS A 23 -4.95 -9.05 -17.66
C LYS A 23 -4.17 -10.19 -17.02
N ILE A 24 -4.77 -10.93 -16.09
CA ILE A 24 -4.14 -12.12 -15.49
C ILE A 24 -3.74 -13.12 -16.58
N ASN A 25 -4.66 -13.41 -17.52
CA ASN A 25 -4.41 -14.34 -18.60
C ASN A 25 -3.40 -13.79 -19.64
N GLU A 26 -3.58 -12.56 -20.08
CA GLU A 26 -2.72 -11.88 -21.05
C GLU A 26 -1.28 -11.79 -20.56
N LEU A 27 -1.09 -11.34 -19.33
CA LEU A 27 0.22 -11.12 -18.72
C LEU A 27 0.78 -12.39 -18.07
N LYS A 28 0.05 -13.50 -18.09
CA LYS A 28 0.45 -14.79 -17.50
C LYS A 28 0.88 -14.66 -16.05
N ILE A 29 0.04 -13.99 -15.26
CA ILE A 29 0.26 -13.80 -13.82
C ILE A 29 0.02 -15.12 -13.10
N ASP A 30 0.96 -15.52 -12.25
CA ASP A 30 0.87 -16.75 -11.46
C ASP A 30 0.38 -16.45 -10.03
N TYR A 31 0.63 -15.22 -9.52
CA TYR A 31 0.37 -14.87 -8.12
C TYR A 31 -0.01 -13.41 -7.95
N ILE A 32 -0.92 -13.13 -7.01
CA ILE A 32 -1.39 -11.77 -6.75
C ILE A 32 -1.27 -11.45 -5.26
N PHE A 33 -0.60 -10.33 -4.93
CA PHE A 33 -0.63 -9.75 -3.60
C PHE A 33 -1.82 -8.79 -3.48
N PHE A 34 -2.79 -9.16 -2.67
CA PHE A 34 -3.86 -8.27 -2.24
C PHE A 34 -3.44 -7.56 -0.98
N GLN A 35 -3.21 -6.25 -1.08
CA GLN A 35 -2.50 -5.47 -0.07
C GLN A 35 -3.20 -4.19 0.32
N PHE A 36 -2.95 -3.74 1.54
CA PHE A 36 -3.39 -2.44 2.07
C PHE A 36 -2.30 -1.85 2.97
N ILE A 37 -2.47 -0.63 3.41
CA ILE A 37 -1.51 0.06 4.27
C ILE A 37 -2.06 0.08 5.70
N SER A 38 -1.30 -0.48 6.63
CA SER A 38 -1.63 -0.41 8.06
C SER A 38 -1.41 0.99 8.63
N VAL A 39 -1.93 1.25 9.82
CA VAL A 39 -1.77 2.57 10.50
C VAL A 39 -0.31 2.92 10.80
N THR A 40 0.60 1.95 10.76
CA THR A 40 2.06 2.17 10.89
C THR A 40 2.77 2.40 9.56
N GLY A 41 2.04 2.52 8.46
CA GLY A 41 2.61 2.70 7.12
C GLY A 41 3.17 1.43 6.49
N ARG A 42 3.00 0.26 7.09
CA ARG A 42 3.46 -1.02 6.53
C ARG A 42 2.49 -1.53 5.48
N VAL A 43 3.04 -2.08 4.40
CA VAL A 43 2.28 -2.85 3.43
C VAL A 43 1.99 -4.22 4.02
N VAL A 44 0.71 -4.56 4.15
CA VAL A 44 0.21 -5.83 4.69
C VAL A 44 -0.85 -6.41 3.76
N GLY A 45 -1.07 -7.72 3.81
CA GLY A 45 -2.05 -8.35 2.93
C GLY A 45 -1.92 -9.86 2.84
N LYS A 46 -2.53 -10.42 1.81
CA LYS A 46 -2.44 -11.86 1.49
C LYS A 46 -1.99 -12.05 0.05
N GLY A 47 -1.19 -13.08 -0.16
CA GLY A 47 -0.85 -13.58 -1.47
C GLY A 47 -1.80 -14.71 -1.87
N ILE A 48 -2.31 -14.68 -3.09
CA ILE A 48 -3.30 -15.62 -3.60
C ILE A 48 -2.88 -16.06 -5.00
N PRO A 49 -2.93 -17.37 -5.34
CA PRO A 49 -2.73 -17.84 -6.70
C PRO A 49 -3.68 -17.15 -7.68
N ALA A 50 -3.21 -16.87 -8.88
CA ALA A 50 -3.93 -16.03 -9.85
C ALA A 50 -5.25 -16.64 -10.35
N ASP A 51 -5.38 -17.98 -10.34
CA ASP A 51 -6.62 -18.70 -10.66
C ASP A 51 -7.78 -18.40 -9.69
N HIS A 52 -7.47 -17.96 -8.48
CA HIS A 52 -8.45 -17.48 -7.51
C HIS A 52 -8.63 -15.94 -7.51
N GLY A 53 -7.88 -15.24 -8.34
CA GLY A 53 -7.84 -13.76 -8.36
C GLY A 53 -9.18 -13.12 -8.69
N GLU A 54 -9.91 -13.64 -9.68
CA GLU A 54 -11.25 -13.14 -10.07
C GLU A 54 -12.25 -13.27 -8.91
N ARG A 55 -12.38 -14.46 -8.35
CA ARG A 55 -13.27 -14.70 -7.21
C ARG A 55 -12.95 -13.80 -6.02
N THR A 56 -11.65 -13.58 -5.77
CA THR A 56 -11.20 -12.70 -4.70
C THR A 56 -11.58 -11.24 -4.99
N CYS A 57 -11.44 -10.79 -6.23
CA CYS A 57 -11.87 -9.45 -6.62
C CYS A 57 -13.40 -9.26 -6.50
N GLU A 58 -14.18 -10.29 -6.75
CA GLU A 58 -15.66 -10.25 -6.64
C GLU A 58 -16.12 -10.25 -5.18
N LYS A 59 -15.63 -11.23 -4.39
CA LYS A 59 -16.20 -11.55 -3.07
C LYS A 59 -15.42 -10.96 -1.91
N GLY A 60 -14.16 -10.54 -2.15
CA GLY A 60 -13.23 -10.15 -1.10
C GLY A 60 -12.69 -11.36 -0.33
N PHE A 61 -12.03 -11.09 0.76
CA PHE A 61 -11.43 -12.08 1.65
C PHE A 61 -11.39 -11.57 3.09
N GLN A 62 -11.22 -12.48 4.02
CA GLN A 62 -11.17 -12.17 5.44
C GLN A 62 -9.74 -11.93 5.89
N LEU A 63 -9.57 -11.00 6.82
CA LEU A 63 -8.31 -10.61 7.44
C LEU A 63 -8.49 -10.45 8.94
N VAL A 64 -7.45 -10.76 9.70
CA VAL A 64 -7.44 -10.47 11.14
C VAL A 64 -7.53 -8.96 11.36
N TYR A 65 -8.40 -8.53 12.26
CA TYR A 65 -8.61 -7.09 12.53
C TYR A 65 -7.28 -6.38 12.89
N GLY A 66 -6.45 -7.04 13.69
CA GLY A 66 -5.14 -6.54 14.08
C GLY A 66 -4.17 -6.27 12.93
N ALA A 67 -4.41 -6.81 11.72
CA ALA A 67 -3.55 -6.54 10.57
C ALA A 67 -3.55 -5.05 10.19
N THR A 68 -4.64 -4.32 10.40
CA THR A 68 -4.71 -2.88 10.11
C THR A 68 -3.94 -2.04 11.12
N ALA A 69 -3.85 -2.49 12.36
CA ALA A 69 -3.21 -1.80 13.48
C ALA A 69 -1.97 -2.55 14.03
N ASN A 70 -1.56 -3.66 13.37
CA ASN A 70 -0.40 -4.50 13.75
C ASN A 70 -0.45 -5.01 15.20
N LEU A 71 -1.64 -5.28 15.74
CA LEU A 71 -1.84 -5.75 17.12
C LEU A 71 -1.02 -4.92 18.12
N PHE A 72 -1.18 -3.61 18.09
CA PHE A 72 -0.46 -2.72 18.99
C PHE A 72 -0.71 -3.05 20.45
N LEU A 73 0.36 -3.17 21.19
CA LEU A 73 0.36 -3.26 22.64
C LEU A 73 0.78 -1.92 23.24
N ASP A 74 0.13 -1.55 24.33
CA ASP A 74 0.59 -0.46 25.18
C ASP A 74 1.80 -0.91 26.03
N ARG A 75 2.35 0.00 26.84
CA ARG A 75 3.46 -0.30 27.74
C ARG A 75 3.15 -1.34 28.83
N HIS A 76 1.88 -1.71 28.99
CA HIS A 76 1.40 -2.70 29.97
C HIS A 76 1.01 -4.03 29.32
N ASN A 77 1.36 -4.23 28.04
CA ASN A 77 1.00 -5.40 27.23
C ASN A 77 -0.52 -5.56 26.97
N ASN A 78 -1.33 -4.50 27.10
CA ASN A 78 -2.71 -4.53 26.68
C ASN A 78 -2.83 -4.16 25.20
N TYR A 79 -3.74 -4.80 24.48
CA TYR A 79 -4.03 -4.44 23.10
C TYR A 79 -4.66 -3.05 23.01
N ILE A 80 -4.12 -2.21 22.13
CA ILE A 80 -4.71 -0.93 21.76
C ILE A 80 -5.75 -1.19 20.67
N GLY A 81 -7.04 -1.08 21.04
CA GLY A 81 -8.15 -1.39 20.15
C GLY A 81 -8.60 -2.84 20.30
N TYR A 82 -8.41 -3.65 19.26
CA TYR A 82 -8.90 -5.02 19.24
C TYR A 82 -7.75 -6.03 19.39
N GLY A 83 -7.97 -7.04 20.22
CA GLY A 83 -7.07 -8.17 20.38
C GLY A 83 -7.26 -9.25 19.30
N PRO A 84 -6.52 -10.35 19.39
CA PRO A 84 -6.59 -11.46 18.44
C PRO A 84 -7.95 -12.19 18.43
N GLU A 85 -8.75 -12.02 19.48
CA GLU A 85 -10.12 -12.55 19.61
C GLU A 85 -11.16 -11.79 18.76
N ALA A 86 -10.80 -10.61 18.24
CA ALA A 86 -11.73 -9.80 17.44
C ALA A 86 -12.14 -10.54 16.15
N LYS A 87 -13.38 -10.32 15.73
CA LYS A 87 -13.88 -10.85 14.47
C LYS A 87 -13.01 -10.37 13.31
N GLU A 88 -12.86 -11.22 12.29
CA GLU A 88 -12.14 -10.85 11.08
C GLU A 88 -12.83 -9.69 10.35
N LEU A 89 -12.04 -8.80 9.79
CA LEU A 89 -12.50 -7.77 8.86
C LEU A 89 -12.66 -8.35 7.45
N VAL A 90 -13.34 -7.62 6.58
CA VAL A 90 -13.50 -7.97 5.16
C VAL A 90 -12.67 -7.02 4.30
N GLY A 91 -11.73 -7.57 3.55
CA GLY A 91 -10.98 -6.84 2.52
C GLY A 91 -11.64 -7.01 1.15
N ILE A 92 -11.97 -5.90 0.51
CA ILE A 92 -12.50 -5.87 -0.86
C ILE A 92 -11.45 -5.27 -1.78
N PRO A 93 -10.91 -6.05 -2.74
CA PRO A 93 -9.95 -5.53 -3.69
C PRO A 93 -10.53 -4.41 -4.57
N ASP A 94 -9.71 -3.43 -4.90
CA ASP A 94 -10.01 -2.35 -5.84
C ASP A 94 -9.41 -2.70 -7.22
N PRO A 95 -10.19 -3.24 -8.17
CA PRO A 95 -9.67 -3.79 -9.43
C PRO A 95 -8.91 -2.79 -10.29
N GLU A 96 -9.24 -1.50 -10.16
CA GLU A 96 -8.57 -0.41 -10.87
C GLU A 96 -7.10 -0.24 -10.47
N THR A 97 -6.70 -0.83 -9.33
CA THR A 97 -5.33 -0.76 -8.82
C THR A 97 -4.45 -1.93 -9.25
N PHE A 98 -4.97 -2.84 -10.10
CA PHE A 98 -4.19 -3.95 -10.61
C PHE A 98 -2.93 -3.47 -11.33
N CYS A 99 -1.78 -3.95 -10.86
CA CYS A 99 -0.49 -3.61 -11.43
C CYS A 99 0.44 -4.84 -11.44
N GLN A 100 0.98 -5.20 -12.61
CA GLN A 100 2.02 -6.21 -12.72
C GLN A 100 3.32 -5.63 -12.16
N LEU A 101 4.06 -6.41 -11.37
CA LEU A 101 5.34 -5.96 -10.82
C LEU A 101 6.39 -5.84 -11.92
N PRO A 102 7.07 -4.69 -12.05
CA PRO A 102 8.07 -4.51 -13.09
C PRO A 102 9.29 -5.45 -12.98
N TRP A 103 9.62 -5.84 -11.76
CA TRP A 103 10.77 -6.71 -11.43
C TRP A 103 10.43 -8.21 -11.38
N ASP A 104 9.13 -8.55 -11.32
CA ASP A 104 8.65 -9.93 -11.39
C ASP A 104 7.37 -10.00 -12.21
N LYS A 105 7.52 -10.36 -13.48
CA LYS A 105 6.39 -10.38 -14.44
C LYS A 105 5.35 -11.46 -14.14
N LYS A 106 5.63 -12.38 -13.21
CA LYS A 106 4.68 -13.41 -12.79
C LYS A 106 3.78 -12.99 -11.65
N VAL A 107 4.07 -11.84 -11.05
CA VAL A 107 3.38 -11.34 -9.87
C VAL A 107 2.67 -10.02 -10.17
N ALA A 108 1.47 -9.87 -9.64
CA ALA A 108 0.73 -8.61 -9.63
C ALA A 108 0.37 -8.18 -8.22
N ILE A 109 0.05 -6.91 -8.06
CA ILE A 109 -0.51 -6.34 -6.83
C ILE A 109 -1.89 -5.77 -7.10
N VAL A 110 -2.76 -5.81 -6.09
CA VAL A 110 -4.06 -5.13 -6.06
C VAL A 110 -4.24 -4.54 -4.67
N PHE A 111 -4.57 -3.26 -4.58
CA PHE A 111 -4.93 -2.65 -3.30
C PHE A 111 -6.33 -3.05 -2.85
N VAL A 112 -6.53 -3.03 -1.54
CA VAL A 112 -7.75 -3.48 -0.86
C VAL A 112 -8.31 -2.36 -0.02
N THR A 113 -9.62 -2.21 -0.03
CA THR A 113 -10.37 -1.38 0.93
C THR A 113 -10.95 -2.28 2.01
N CYS A 114 -10.79 -1.90 3.27
CA CYS A 114 -11.16 -2.73 4.41
C CYS A 114 -12.48 -2.25 5.04
N PHE A 115 -13.32 -3.24 5.38
CA PHE A 115 -14.62 -3.03 6.00
C PHE A 115 -14.78 -3.89 7.25
N ARG A 116 -15.67 -3.46 8.14
CA ARG A 116 -16.13 -4.27 9.27
C ARG A 116 -16.77 -5.57 8.77
N ASN A 117 -16.69 -6.61 9.58
CA ASN A 117 -17.37 -7.88 9.28
C ASN A 117 -18.87 -7.66 9.16
N ARG A 118 -19.52 -8.43 8.27
CA ARG A 118 -20.99 -8.39 8.08
C ARG A 118 -21.77 -8.87 9.30
N GLU A 119 -21.13 -9.64 10.18
CA GLU A 119 -21.72 -10.20 11.40
C GLU A 119 -21.41 -9.36 12.65
N GLU A 120 -20.76 -8.21 12.51
CA GLU A 120 -20.55 -7.34 13.65
C GLU A 120 -21.88 -6.76 14.14
N ARG A 121 -22.01 -6.60 15.49
CA ARG A 121 -23.22 -6.03 16.09
C ARG A 121 -23.36 -4.55 15.79
N GLU A 122 -22.24 -3.84 15.83
CA GLU A 122 -22.18 -2.41 15.57
C GLU A 122 -21.67 -2.13 14.16
N ASN A 123 -22.49 -1.45 13.36
CA ASN A 123 -22.14 -1.01 12.01
C ASN A 123 -21.62 -2.17 11.11
N PRO A 124 -22.40 -3.26 10.91
CA PRO A 124 -21.99 -4.40 10.10
C PRO A 124 -21.67 -3.97 8.66
N GLY A 125 -20.53 -4.39 8.13
CA GLY A 125 -20.06 -4.00 6.80
C GLY A 125 -19.81 -2.51 6.63
N GLY A 126 -19.67 -1.76 7.73
CA GLY A 126 -19.33 -0.35 7.69
C GLY A 126 -17.86 -0.11 7.37
N HIS A 127 -17.54 1.12 7.02
CA HIS A 127 -16.16 1.55 6.80
C HIS A 127 -15.28 1.31 8.03
N LEU A 128 -14.07 0.83 7.81
CA LEU A 128 -13.11 0.58 8.87
C LEU A 128 -12.26 1.83 9.12
N THR A 129 -12.36 2.40 10.33
CA THR A 129 -11.65 3.64 10.69
C THR A 129 -10.12 3.50 10.72
N SER A 130 -9.60 2.28 10.82
CA SER A 130 -8.15 1.98 10.71
C SER A 130 -7.68 1.73 9.27
N ASP A 131 -8.57 1.79 8.27
CA ASP A 131 -8.17 1.74 6.86
C ASP A 131 -7.69 3.12 6.39
N CYS A 132 -6.38 3.34 6.43
CA CYS A 132 -5.76 4.61 6.06
C CYS A 132 -6.10 5.03 4.62
N ARG A 133 -6.07 4.09 3.67
CA ARG A 133 -6.38 4.36 2.26
C ARG A 133 -7.86 4.65 2.06
N GLY A 134 -8.74 3.91 2.73
CA GLY A 134 -10.18 4.17 2.71
C GLY A 134 -10.52 5.56 3.26
N ASN A 135 -9.91 5.95 4.39
CA ASN A 135 -10.06 7.28 4.98
C ASN A 135 -9.63 8.38 4.00
N LEU A 136 -8.46 8.23 3.39
CA LEU A 136 -7.97 9.22 2.41
C LEU A 136 -8.93 9.37 1.23
N ARG A 137 -9.49 8.29 0.71
CA ARG A 137 -10.48 8.32 -0.38
C ARG A 137 -11.77 9.07 0.02
N ILE A 138 -12.26 8.83 1.23
CA ILE A 138 -13.44 9.51 1.77
C ILE A 138 -13.17 11.01 1.88
N ILE A 139 -12.09 11.39 2.55
CA ILE A 139 -11.71 12.80 2.77
C ILE A 139 -11.51 13.53 1.43
N ALA A 140 -10.79 12.92 0.49
CA ALA A 140 -10.56 13.51 -0.83
C ALA A 140 -11.87 13.74 -1.61
N LYS A 141 -12.80 12.78 -1.53
CA LYS A 141 -14.13 12.89 -2.15
C LYS A 141 -14.97 14.00 -1.52
N GLU A 142 -14.99 14.06 -0.20
CA GLU A 142 -15.73 15.10 0.53
C GLU A 142 -15.14 16.49 0.28
N PHE A 143 -13.83 16.61 0.29
CA PHE A 143 -13.14 17.85 -0.03
C PHE A 143 -13.49 18.35 -1.43
N LYS A 144 -13.43 17.47 -2.43
CA LYS A 144 -13.83 17.80 -3.80
C LYS A 144 -15.30 18.23 -3.88
N LYS A 145 -16.21 17.50 -3.20
CA LYS A 145 -17.63 17.83 -3.17
C LYS A 145 -17.89 19.18 -2.53
N LYS A 146 -17.20 19.48 -1.42
CA LYS A 146 -17.42 20.71 -0.64
C LYS A 146 -16.79 21.95 -1.27
N HIS A 147 -15.60 21.80 -1.86
CA HIS A 147 -14.78 22.93 -2.29
C HIS A 147 -14.58 23.02 -3.81
N GLY A 148 -14.94 21.99 -4.57
CA GLY A 148 -14.73 21.95 -6.03
C GLY A 148 -13.27 21.67 -6.45
N TYR A 149 -12.33 21.62 -5.51
CA TYR A 149 -10.91 21.42 -5.77
C TYR A 149 -10.49 19.96 -5.62
N GLN A 150 -9.42 19.60 -6.32
CA GLN A 150 -8.72 18.33 -6.15
C GLN A 150 -7.30 18.61 -5.67
N LEU A 151 -6.94 18.01 -4.54
CA LEU A 151 -5.58 18.11 -4.01
C LEU A 151 -4.62 17.27 -4.87
N ARG A 152 -3.48 17.85 -5.22
CA ARG A 152 -2.33 17.15 -5.79
C ARG A 152 -1.17 17.24 -4.82
N VAL A 153 -0.46 16.13 -4.64
CA VAL A 153 0.69 16.03 -3.74
C VAL A 153 1.87 15.44 -4.51
N GLY A 154 3.05 15.98 -4.29
CA GLY A 154 4.32 15.33 -4.60
C GLY A 154 4.81 14.60 -3.36
N THR A 155 5.41 13.43 -3.54
CA THR A 155 6.05 12.69 -2.46
C THR A 155 7.56 12.70 -2.64
N GLU A 156 8.30 12.92 -1.55
CA GLU A 156 9.77 12.84 -1.51
C GLU A 156 10.15 11.68 -0.57
N PRO A 157 10.15 10.42 -1.05
CA PRO A 157 10.54 9.30 -0.20
C PRO A 157 12.04 9.36 0.09
N GLU A 158 12.38 9.50 1.36
CA GLU A 158 13.75 9.50 1.84
C GLU A 158 14.11 8.18 2.53
N MET A 159 15.33 7.73 2.36
CA MET A 159 15.82 6.52 2.99
C MET A 159 17.32 6.60 3.27
N MET A 160 17.74 6.03 4.39
CA MET A 160 19.14 5.84 4.71
C MET A 160 19.56 4.41 4.40
N TRP A 161 20.59 4.27 3.57
CA TRP A 161 21.11 2.95 3.21
C TRP A 161 22.34 2.65 4.07
N LEU A 162 22.26 1.53 4.77
CA LEU A 162 23.29 1.06 5.68
C LEU A 162 23.92 -0.21 5.12
N THR A 163 25.20 -0.41 5.38
CA THR A 163 25.86 -1.70 5.14
C THR A 163 25.35 -2.73 6.16
N ARG A 164 25.45 -4.01 5.85
CA ARG A 164 25.06 -5.10 6.73
C ARG A 164 26.27 -5.83 7.32
N ASN A 165 26.11 -6.29 8.55
CA ASN A 165 27.00 -7.26 9.17
C ASN A 165 26.76 -8.66 8.55
N ASP A 166 27.65 -9.61 8.83
CA ASP A 166 27.55 -10.98 8.33
C ASP A 166 26.28 -11.71 8.82
N ASP A 167 25.75 -11.33 9.97
CA ASP A 167 24.48 -11.84 10.53
C ASP A 167 23.22 -11.16 9.91
N GLY A 168 23.42 -10.24 8.95
CA GLY A 168 22.35 -9.51 8.27
C GLY A 168 21.81 -8.30 9.02
N THR A 169 22.29 -8.01 10.23
CA THR A 169 21.90 -6.80 10.97
C THR A 169 22.51 -5.55 10.33
N PRO A 170 21.85 -4.38 10.40
CA PRO A 170 22.41 -3.16 9.86
C PRO A 170 23.63 -2.72 10.70
N THR A 171 24.68 -2.27 10.03
CA THR A 171 25.79 -1.59 10.70
C THR A 171 25.38 -0.14 11.01
N GLY A 172 26.09 0.51 11.94
CA GLY A 172 25.97 1.96 12.13
C GLY A 172 26.64 2.79 11.02
N LYS A 173 27.11 2.17 9.94
CA LYS A 173 27.83 2.82 8.84
C LYS A 173 26.92 3.00 7.65
N GLY A 174 26.79 4.23 7.16
CA GLY A 174 26.14 4.53 5.89
C GLY A 174 26.90 3.94 4.71
N PHE A 175 26.21 3.78 3.59
CA PHE A 175 26.80 3.31 2.35
C PHE A 175 27.86 4.28 1.79
N SER A 176 27.67 5.57 1.99
CA SER A 176 28.62 6.64 1.61
C SER A 176 28.71 7.71 2.68
N LYS A 177 29.73 8.57 2.58
CA LYS A 177 29.79 9.78 3.42
C LYS A 177 28.67 10.73 3.01
N PRO A 178 27.92 11.32 3.96
CA PRO A 178 26.74 12.12 3.65
C PRO A 178 27.15 13.55 3.25
N TYR A 179 27.53 13.75 2.00
CA TYR A 179 27.68 15.09 1.44
C TYR A 179 26.48 15.46 0.57
N CYS A 180 25.85 16.59 0.88
CA CYS A 180 24.67 17.06 0.19
C CYS A 180 24.96 17.36 -1.28
N TYR A 181 24.18 16.77 -2.18
CA TYR A 181 24.26 16.96 -3.65
C TYR A 181 25.60 16.61 -4.33
N HIS A 182 26.49 15.89 -3.68
CA HIS A 182 27.73 15.44 -4.32
C HIS A 182 27.46 14.41 -5.42
N ILE A 183 27.78 14.76 -6.63
CA ILE A 183 27.50 13.95 -7.83
C ILE A 183 28.37 12.69 -7.87
N ASP A 184 29.63 12.76 -7.49
CA ASP A 184 30.53 11.61 -7.44
C ASP A 184 30.03 10.50 -6.50
N GLN A 185 29.46 10.89 -5.37
CA GLN A 185 28.84 9.95 -4.43
C GLN A 185 27.49 9.45 -4.91
N PHE A 186 26.68 10.34 -5.50
CA PHE A 186 25.41 9.96 -6.11
C PHE A 186 25.63 8.97 -7.25
N GLU A 187 26.70 9.12 -8.03
CA GLU A 187 27.05 8.23 -9.15
C GLU A 187 27.22 6.78 -8.69
N SER A 188 27.78 6.54 -7.51
CA SER A 188 27.91 5.20 -6.95
C SER A 188 26.54 4.51 -6.72
N LEU A 189 25.49 5.28 -6.48
CA LEU A 189 24.12 4.84 -6.26
C LEU A 189 23.25 4.93 -7.51
N ARG A 190 23.74 5.54 -8.59
CA ARG A 190 23.00 5.74 -9.83
C ARG A 190 22.33 4.46 -10.36
N PRO A 191 22.96 3.28 -10.38
CA PRO A 191 22.31 2.07 -10.87
C PRO A 191 21.01 1.73 -10.12
N VAL A 192 20.99 1.96 -8.81
CA VAL A 192 19.80 1.74 -7.96
C VAL A 192 18.73 2.78 -8.27
N PHE A 193 19.09 4.07 -8.31
CA PHE A 193 18.16 5.14 -8.67
C PHE A 193 17.53 4.93 -10.03
N MET A 194 18.33 4.55 -11.03
CA MET A 194 17.82 4.27 -12.39
C MET A 194 16.80 3.13 -12.37
N LYS A 195 17.06 2.06 -11.60
CA LYS A 195 16.10 0.95 -11.46
C LYS A 195 14.83 1.36 -10.74
N VAL A 196 14.93 2.14 -9.68
CA VAL A 196 13.76 2.68 -8.97
C VAL A 196 12.91 3.53 -9.92
N MET A 197 13.53 4.44 -10.69
CA MET A 197 12.83 5.28 -11.66
C MET A 197 12.18 4.46 -12.78
N GLU A 198 12.90 3.47 -13.33
CA GLU A 198 12.37 2.57 -14.36
C GLU A 198 11.12 1.85 -13.87
N TYR A 199 11.20 1.23 -12.69
CA TYR A 199 10.09 0.47 -12.12
C TYR A 199 8.91 1.36 -11.72
N ALA A 200 9.18 2.50 -11.10
CA ALA A 200 8.12 3.43 -10.71
C ALA A 200 7.38 3.99 -11.94
N ARG A 201 8.09 4.35 -13.01
CA ARG A 201 7.48 4.78 -14.27
C ARG A 201 6.64 3.66 -14.90
N ALA A 202 7.13 2.42 -14.88
CA ALA A 202 6.36 1.27 -15.36
C ALA A 202 5.07 1.04 -14.57
N MET A 203 5.04 1.47 -13.29
CA MET A 203 3.84 1.44 -12.43
C MET A 203 2.98 2.70 -12.55
N GLY A 204 3.32 3.65 -13.42
CA GLY A 204 2.54 4.86 -13.68
C GLY A 204 2.88 6.06 -12.79
N PHE A 205 3.99 6.03 -12.05
CA PHE A 205 4.44 7.17 -11.27
C PHE A 205 5.24 8.16 -12.15
N ASP A 206 5.00 9.44 -11.92
CA ASP A 206 5.79 10.53 -12.53
C ASP A 206 7.04 10.78 -11.68
N MET A 207 8.15 10.13 -12.07
CA MET A 207 9.43 10.24 -11.38
C MET A 207 10.23 11.42 -11.93
N ILE A 208 10.43 12.45 -11.11
CA ILE A 208 11.01 13.73 -11.52
C ILE A 208 12.51 13.75 -11.29
N GLN A 209 12.97 13.48 -10.07
CA GLN A 209 14.37 13.61 -9.67
C GLN A 209 14.76 12.68 -8.53
N GLY A 210 16.07 12.52 -8.33
CA GLY A 210 16.66 11.92 -7.14
C GLY A 210 17.88 12.72 -6.74
N CYS A 211 18.21 12.75 -5.46
CA CYS A 211 19.40 13.44 -4.94
C CYS A 211 19.97 12.70 -3.73
N LEU A 212 21.16 13.10 -3.32
CA LEU A 212 21.80 12.67 -2.08
C LEU A 212 21.76 13.82 -1.07
N LEU A 213 21.29 13.52 0.13
CA LEU A 213 21.26 14.44 1.26
C LEU A 213 22.26 14.02 2.34
N TYR A 214 22.62 14.94 3.21
CA TYR A 214 23.58 14.66 4.31
C TYR A 214 22.89 14.18 5.59
N THR A 215 21.58 14.41 5.73
CA THR A 215 20.73 13.93 6.84
C THR A 215 19.37 13.51 6.34
N SER A 216 18.73 12.58 7.06
CA SER A 216 17.34 12.21 6.88
C SER A 216 16.68 12.13 8.27
N PRO A 217 15.53 12.75 8.52
CA PRO A 217 14.76 13.55 7.56
C PRO A 217 15.48 14.83 7.12
N SER A 218 15.08 15.36 5.97
CA SER A 218 15.61 16.63 5.46
C SER A 218 15.19 17.79 6.37
N PRO A 219 16.05 18.83 6.57
CA PRO A 219 15.65 20.04 7.29
C PRO A 219 14.42 20.77 6.71
N ARG A 220 13.96 20.40 5.51
CA ARG A 220 12.73 20.91 4.92
C ARG A 220 11.46 20.29 5.53
N ASP A 221 11.58 19.13 6.16
CA ASP A 221 10.45 18.40 6.74
C ASP A 221 9.99 19.02 8.08
N ASP A 222 10.81 19.89 8.67
CA ASP A 222 10.55 20.60 9.93
C ASP A 222 9.82 21.94 9.75
N ARG A 223 9.22 22.21 8.58
CA ARG A 223 8.57 23.49 8.27
C ARG A 223 7.06 23.37 8.03
#